data_b5313d143791a802be88ac7856598679
#
_entry.id   b5313d143791a802be88ac7856598679
#
_cell.length_a   1.000
_cell.length_b   1.000
_cell.length_c   1.000
_cell.angle_alpha   90.00
_cell.angle_beta   90.00
_cell.angle_gamma   90.00
#
_symmetry.space_group_name_H-M   'P 1'
#
loop_
_entity.id
_entity.type
_entity.pdbx_description
1 polymer ?
#
loop_
_entity_poly.entity_id
_entity_poly.type
_entity_poly.pdbx_seq_one_letter_code
_entity_poly.pdbx_strand_id
1 'polypeptide(L)' 'MKKLSLSKYLESRGTQTELAEALGIQQSAVSQMARSGRNIEITIYADGRIEANEIRPVPARPKKHAA' A
#
# COMPACT_ATOMS: atom_id res chain seq x y z
N MET A 1 -11.11 -11.54 0.10
CA MET A 1 -10.19 -10.43 -0.18
C MET A 1 -10.23 -9.45 0.96
N LYS A 2 -9.05 -9.02 1.40
CA LYS A 2 -8.95 -8.10 2.51
C LYS A 2 -8.03 -6.95 2.14
N LYS A 3 -8.43 -5.73 2.50
CA LYS A 3 -7.64 -4.54 2.20
C LYS A 3 -7.32 -3.81 3.48
N LEU A 4 -6.07 -3.36 3.60
CA LEU A 4 -5.65 -2.59 4.75
C LEU A 4 -4.49 -1.69 4.36
N SER A 5 -4.24 -0.67 5.17
CA SER A 5 -3.13 0.22 4.90
C SER A 5 -1.80 -0.49 5.14
N LEU A 6 -0.74 0.04 4.55
CA LEU A 6 0.59 -0.51 4.75
C LEU A 6 0.96 -0.50 6.23
N SER A 7 0.67 0.59 6.93
CA SER A 7 0.95 0.67 8.37
C SER A 7 0.26 -0.44 9.13
N LYS A 8 -1.01 -0.64 8.83
CA LYS A 8 -1.80 -1.68 9.49
C LYS A 8 -1.23 -3.06 9.21
N TYR A 9 -0.84 -3.30 7.96
CA TYR A 9 -0.26 -4.57 7.60
C TYR A 9 0.99 -4.85 8.42
N LEU A 10 1.88 -3.86 8.50
CA LEU A 10 3.13 -4.04 9.20
C LEU A 10 2.96 -4.16 10.70
N GLU A 11 1.86 -3.61 11.24
CA GLU A 11 1.57 -3.73 12.66
C GLU A 11 1.01 -5.10 13.03
N SER A 12 0.20 -5.68 12.15
CA SER A 12 -0.63 -6.80 12.56
C SER A 12 -0.49 -8.04 11.69
N ARG A 13 0.09 -7.95 10.51
CA ARG A 13 0.08 -9.08 9.59
C ARG A 13 1.44 -9.65 9.30
N GLY A 14 2.46 -8.82 9.15
CA GLY A 14 3.76 -9.32 8.79
C GLY A 14 4.82 -8.25 8.89
N THR A 15 6.02 -8.62 8.50
CA THR A 15 7.15 -7.73 8.54
C THR A 15 7.43 -7.13 7.18
N GLN A 16 8.30 -6.12 7.16
CA GLN A 16 8.73 -5.53 5.89
C GLN A 16 9.38 -6.57 4.99
N THR A 17 10.16 -7.47 5.57
CA THR A 17 10.83 -8.53 4.81
C THR A 17 9.81 -9.46 4.17
N GLU A 18 8.81 -9.89 4.95
CA GLU A 18 7.79 -10.78 4.43
C GLU A 18 6.99 -10.12 3.32
N LEU A 19 6.65 -8.86 3.49
CA LEU A 19 5.91 -8.14 2.48
C LEU A 19 6.73 -7.99 1.21
N ALA A 20 8.01 -7.67 1.35
CA ALA A 20 8.90 -7.54 0.20
C ALA A 20 8.97 -8.83 -0.59
N GLU A 21 9.08 -9.96 0.10
CA GLU A 21 9.10 -11.26 -0.55
C GLU A 21 7.80 -11.53 -1.29
N ALA A 22 6.68 -11.23 -0.65
CA ALA A 22 5.38 -11.45 -1.26
C ALA A 22 5.18 -10.59 -2.51
N LEU A 23 5.73 -9.39 -2.52
CA LEU A 23 5.60 -8.48 -3.65
C LEU A 23 6.69 -8.67 -4.70
N GLY A 24 7.74 -9.42 -4.38
CA GLY A 24 8.85 -9.61 -5.31
C GLY A 24 9.74 -8.39 -5.43
N ILE A 25 9.85 -7.60 -4.38
CA ILE A 25 10.67 -6.40 -4.36
C ILE A 25 11.65 -6.46 -3.19
N GLN A 26 12.54 -5.48 -3.11
CA GLN A 26 13.50 -5.42 -2.03
C GLN A 26 12.88 -4.86 -0.77
N GLN A 27 13.38 -5.30 0.36
CA GLN A 27 12.89 -4.82 1.65
C GLN A 27 13.09 -3.32 1.81
N SER A 28 14.17 -2.78 1.24
CA SER A 28 14.40 -1.34 1.31
C SER A 28 13.29 -0.55 0.61
N ALA A 29 12.70 -1.11 -0.44
CA ALA A 29 11.59 -0.46 -1.13
C ALA A 29 10.38 -0.37 -0.21
N VAL A 30 10.09 -1.47 0.52
CA VAL A 30 8.98 -1.47 1.48
C VAL A 30 9.25 -0.45 2.58
N SER A 31 10.49 -0.41 3.06
CA SER A 31 10.88 0.53 4.10
C SER A 31 10.66 1.98 3.65
N GLN A 32 11.02 2.28 2.42
CA GLN A 32 10.80 3.62 1.87
C GLN A 32 9.33 3.95 1.76
N MET A 33 8.53 3.00 1.31
CA MET A 33 7.08 3.21 1.24
C MET A 33 6.51 3.50 2.62
N ALA A 34 6.97 2.78 3.63
CA ALA A 34 6.46 2.95 4.99
C ALA A 34 6.82 4.32 5.56
N ARG A 35 7.98 4.87 5.17
CA ARG A 35 8.45 6.14 5.71
C ARG A 35 8.04 7.34 4.89
N SER A 36 7.60 7.13 3.66
CA SER A 36 7.36 8.24 2.74
C SER A 36 6.05 8.95 3.00
N GLY A 37 5.20 8.42 3.85
CA GLY A 37 3.89 9.00 4.07
C GLY A 37 2.91 8.74 2.95
N ARG A 38 3.26 7.87 2.02
CA ARG A 38 2.36 7.53 0.94
C ARG A 38 1.20 6.71 1.44
N ASN A 39 0.10 6.83 0.74
CA ASN A 39 -1.12 6.10 1.08
C ASN A 39 -1.12 4.77 0.33
N ILE A 40 -0.45 3.79 0.90
CA ILE A 40 -0.29 2.47 0.27
C ILE A 40 -1.34 1.52 0.84
N GLU A 41 -2.07 0.86 -0.04
CA GLU A 41 -3.07 -0.13 0.35
C GLU A 41 -2.58 -1.52 0.02
N ILE A 42 -2.66 -2.41 0.98
CA ILE A 42 -2.28 -3.81 0.81
C ILE A 42 -3.55 -4.63 0.63
N THR A 43 -3.60 -5.40 -0.44
CA THR A 43 -4.74 -6.27 -0.72
C THR A 43 -4.28 -7.72 -0.56
N ILE A 44 -4.98 -8.47 0.27
CA ILE A 44 -4.71 -9.89 0.50
C ILE A 44 -5.85 -10.68 -0.12
N TYR A 45 -5.51 -11.52 -1.09
CA TYR A 45 -6.49 -12.31 -1.80
C TYR A 45 -6.72 -13.64 -1.10
N ALA A 46 -7.83 -14.27 -1.43
CA ALA A 46 -8.22 -15.54 -0.80
C ALA A 46 -7.20 -16.64 -1.03
N ASP A 47 -6.48 -16.58 -2.15
CA ASP A 47 -5.46 -17.60 -2.46
C ASP A 47 -4.11 -17.29 -1.83
N GLY A 48 -4.02 -16.25 -1.04
CA GLY A 48 -2.77 -15.87 -0.36
C GLY A 48 -1.94 -14.84 -1.10
N ARG A 49 -2.33 -14.45 -2.31
CA ARG A 49 -1.60 -13.42 -3.03
C ARG A 49 -1.74 -12.09 -2.33
N ILE A 50 -0.71 -11.26 -2.47
CA ILE A 50 -0.68 -9.95 -1.87
C ILE A 50 -0.31 -8.93 -2.93
N GLU A 51 -1.05 -7.82 -2.96
CA GLU A 51 -0.76 -6.70 -3.84
C GLU A 51 -0.63 -5.43 -3.04
N ALA A 52 0.19 -4.51 -3.55
CA ALA A 52 0.32 -3.20 -2.95
C ALA A 52 0.02 -2.15 -4.00
N ASN A 53 -0.85 -1.22 -3.67
CA ASN A 53 -1.23 -0.15 -4.58
C ASN A 53 -1.16 1.18 -3.86
N GLU A 54 -0.71 2.19 -4.55
CA GLU A 54 -0.71 3.54 -3.99
C GLU A 54 -2.03 4.19 -4.29
N ILE A 55 -2.71 4.66 -3.24
CA ILE A 55 -3.99 5.35 -3.37
C ILE A 55 -3.71 6.84 -3.35
N ARG A 56 -3.98 7.49 -4.45
CA ARG A 56 -3.81 8.93 -4.54
C ARG A 56 -5.17 9.59 -4.56
N PRO A 57 -5.41 10.50 -3.63
CA PRO A 57 -6.68 11.21 -3.66
C PRO A 57 -6.77 12.05 -4.92
N VAL A 58 -7.94 12.08 -5.47
CA VAL A 58 -8.21 12.98 -6.58
C VAL A 58 -8.09 14.40 -6.03
N PRO A 59 -7.33 15.28 -6.69
CA PRO A 59 -7.22 16.65 -6.19
C PRO A 59 -8.60 17.28 -6.08
N ALA A 60 -8.89 17.82 -4.93
CA ALA A 60 -10.18 18.46 -4.68
C ALA A 60 -10.19 19.82 -5.36
N ARG A 61 -10.36 19.84 -6.66
CA ARG A 61 -10.38 21.03 -7.41
C ARG A 61 -11.81 21.38 -7.64
N PRO A 62 -12.23 22.45 -7.19
CA PRO A 62 -13.61 22.83 -7.45
C PRO A 62 -13.85 22.96 -8.92
N LYS A 63 -13.92 22.78 -9.32
CA LYS A 63 -14.09 22.96 -10.30
C LYS A 63 -13.77 23.51 -11.11
N LYS A 64 -13.58 23.66 -11.52
CA LYS A 64 -13.13 24.11 -12.25
C LYS A 64 -13.12 23.78 -13.16
N HIS A 65 -13.54 23.44 -13.30
CA HIS A 65 -13.57 23.02 -14.09
C HIS A 65 -14.20 23.11 -14.59
N ALA A 66 -14.50 23.37 -14.59
CA ALA A 66 -14.97 23.37 -14.97
C ALA A 66 -15.24 23.68 -15.51
N ALA A 67 -15.37 23.91 -15.80
CA ALA A 67 -15.75 24.09 -16.47
C ALA A 67 -16.01 23.79 -16.88
#